data_92e62eb30b91106c72bf097280fc452d
#
_entry.id   92e62eb30b91106c72bf097280fc452d
#
_cell.length_a   1.000
_cell.length_b   1.000
_cell.length_c   1.000
_cell.angle_alpha   90.00
_cell.angle_beta   90.00
_cell.angle_gamma   90.00
#
_symmetry.space_group_name_H-M   'P 1'
#
loop_
_entity.id
_entity.type
_entity.pdbx_description
1 polymer ?
#
loop_
_entity_poly.entity_id
_entity_poly.type
_entity_poly.pdbx_seq_one_letter_code
_entity_poly.pdbx_strand_id
1 'polypeptide(L)'
;GTLYVLGDLFDFYFEYPHVIPKMYFQIYHELYTLKKAGVSLHYMLGNHDYWIQDFISGQLFDTIYKEDSIQDIHGKKFYLTHGDGIISWDVGYRILKATIRNPVFISLYRWIHPTIGFGFANWISKKGQHYEHSDKHNEKILNELESFAQPHIANGVDYVITGHYHQAT
;
A
#
# COMPACT_ATOMS: atom_id res chain seq x y z
N GLY A 1 3.13 -20.59 -8.24
CA GLY A 1 3.29 -19.21 -8.71
C GLY A 1 3.52 -18.25 -7.54
N THR A 2 3.80 -16.98 -7.84
CA THR A 2 4.01 -15.93 -6.83
C THR A 2 3.15 -14.72 -7.18
N LEU A 3 2.49 -14.13 -6.19
CA LEU A 3 1.72 -12.91 -6.33
C LEU A 3 2.31 -11.82 -5.42
N TYR A 4 2.64 -10.68 -5.98
CA TYR A 4 3.02 -9.48 -5.25
C TYR A 4 1.88 -8.46 -5.28
N VAL A 5 1.43 -8.03 -4.12
CA VAL A 5 0.45 -6.95 -3.96
C VAL A 5 1.20 -5.71 -3.45
N LEU A 6 1.13 -4.61 -4.20
CA LEU A 6 1.90 -3.41 -3.92
C LEU A 6 1.11 -2.35 -3.12
N GLY A 7 0.39 -2.79 -2.09
CA GLY A 7 -0.36 -1.95 -1.19
C GLY A 7 -1.75 -1.57 -1.70
N ASP A 8 -2.53 -0.93 -0.84
CA ASP A 8 -3.87 -0.42 -1.13
C ASP A 8 -4.83 -1.47 -1.72
N LEU A 9 -4.72 -2.72 -1.25
CA LEU A 9 -5.66 -3.79 -1.59
C LEU A 9 -7.06 -3.49 -1.07
N PHE A 10 -7.13 -2.68 -0.04
CA PHE A 10 -8.36 -2.27 0.64
C PHE A 10 -8.51 -0.75 0.59
N ASP A 11 -9.72 -0.24 0.42
CA ASP A 11 -10.00 1.21 0.48
C ASP A 11 -9.61 1.84 1.82
N PHE A 12 -9.77 1.08 2.90
CA PHE A 12 -9.26 1.38 4.23
C PHE A 12 -9.24 0.09 5.05
N TYR A 13 -8.08 -0.22 5.64
CA TYR A 13 -7.91 -1.38 6.49
C TYR A 13 -7.21 -1.03 7.79
N PHE A 14 -7.85 -1.33 8.90
CA PHE A 14 -7.27 -1.25 10.23
C PHE A 14 -7.61 -2.53 11.00
N GLU A 15 -6.58 -3.26 11.40
CA GLU A 15 -6.74 -4.52 12.12
C GLU A 15 -6.74 -4.26 13.63
N TYR A 16 -7.86 -4.56 14.24
CA TYR A 16 -8.00 -4.58 15.69
C TYR A 16 -7.60 -5.94 16.24
N PRO A 17 -7.21 -6.07 17.53
CA PRO A 17 -6.74 -7.35 18.08
C PRO A 17 -7.74 -8.51 17.95
N HIS A 18 -9.03 -8.25 17.89
CA HIS A 18 -10.08 -9.27 17.85
C HIS A 18 -11.17 -8.97 16.80
N VAL A 19 -10.98 -7.98 15.93
CA VAL A 19 -11.98 -7.58 14.94
C VAL A 19 -11.34 -7.24 13.61
N ILE A 20 -11.84 -7.86 12.54
CA ILE A 20 -11.45 -7.58 11.15
C ILE A 20 -12.63 -7.02 10.36
N PRO A 21 -12.39 -6.21 9.31
CA PRO A 21 -13.45 -5.67 8.46
C PRO A 21 -14.15 -6.76 7.66
N LYS A 22 -15.39 -7.09 8.02
CA LYS A 22 -16.16 -8.16 7.36
C LYS A 22 -16.50 -7.90 5.89
N MET A 23 -16.47 -6.62 5.46
CA MET A 23 -16.78 -6.25 4.08
C MET A 23 -15.78 -6.84 3.08
N TYR A 24 -14.58 -7.19 3.51
CA TYR A 24 -13.54 -7.76 2.67
C TYR A 24 -13.50 -9.29 2.69
N PHE A 25 -14.56 -9.94 3.16
CA PHE A 25 -14.62 -11.41 3.28
C PHE A 25 -14.28 -12.15 1.99
N GLN A 26 -14.77 -11.66 0.84
CA GLN A 26 -14.47 -12.27 -0.46
C GLN A 26 -12.98 -12.21 -0.79
N ILE A 27 -12.33 -11.08 -0.52
CA ILE A 27 -10.88 -10.89 -0.73
C ILE A 27 -10.10 -11.87 0.16
N TYR A 28 -10.47 -11.99 1.43
CA TYR A 28 -9.81 -12.94 2.34
C TYR A 28 -9.95 -14.39 1.85
N HIS A 29 -11.14 -14.75 1.38
CA HIS A 29 -11.43 -16.08 0.85
C HIS A 29 -10.57 -16.40 -0.38
N GLU A 30 -10.48 -15.48 -1.34
CA GLU A 30 -9.68 -15.65 -2.54
C GLU A 30 -8.17 -15.74 -2.23
N LEU A 31 -7.65 -14.88 -1.37
CA LEU A 31 -6.25 -14.94 -0.94
C LEU A 31 -5.94 -16.27 -0.23
N TYR A 32 -6.81 -16.69 0.67
CA TYR A 32 -6.65 -17.98 1.34
C TYR A 32 -6.69 -19.16 0.36
N THR A 33 -7.57 -19.12 -0.63
CA THR A 33 -7.69 -20.12 -1.68
C THR A 33 -6.42 -20.18 -2.52
N LEU A 34 -5.88 -19.04 -2.94
CA LEU A 34 -4.61 -18.95 -3.66
C LEU A 34 -3.46 -19.55 -2.84
N LYS A 35 -3.36 -19.18 -1.57
CA LYS A 35 -2.36 -19.73 -0.65
C LYS A 35 -2.47 -21.26 -0.54
N LYS A 36 -3.68 -21.79 -0.38
CA LYS A 36 -3.93 -23.25 -0.36
C LYS A 36 -3.59 -23.95 -1.68
N ALA A 37 -3.71 -23.24 -2.79
CA ALA A 37 -3.28 -23.74 -4.10
C ALA A 37 -1.75 -23.66 -4.32
N GLY A 38 -0.97 -23.26 -3.31
CA GLY A 38 0.49 -23.18 -3.37
C GLY A 38 1.02 -21.93 -4.07
N VAL A 39 0.24 -20.88 -4.14
CA VAL A 39 0.72 -19.57 -4.58
C VAL A 39 1.39 -18.86 -3.40
N SER A 40 2.63 -18.42 -3.58
CA SER A 40 3.33 -17.59 -2.60
C SER A 40 2.80 -16.17 -2.66
N LEU A 41 2.33 -15.66 -1.52
CA LEU A 41 1.65 -14.36 -1.44
C LEU A 41 2.51 -13.35 -0.69
N HIS A 42 2.89 -12.28 -1.38
CA HIS A 42 3.72 -11.20 -0.88
C HIS A 42 2.95 -9.89 -0.85
N TYR A 43 3.03 -9.16 0.24
CA TYR A 43 2.29 -7.92 0.42
C TYR A 43 3.19 -6.79 0.87
N MET A 44 3.18 -5.70 0.12
CA MET A 44 3.79 -4.45 0.50
C MET A 44 2.72 -3.54 1.10
N LEU A 45 3.01 -2.87 2.20
CA LEU A 45 2.02 -2.01 2.87
C LEU A 45 1.80 -0.72 2.10
N GLY A 46 0.54 -0.42 1.82
CA GLY A 46 0.10 0.86 1.29
C GLY A 46 -0.25 1.87 2.39
N ASN A 47 -0.80 2.99 1.98
CA ASN A 47 -1.26 4.02 2.91
C ASN A 47 -2.69 3.77 3.41
N HIS A 48 -3.50 3.02 2.69
CA HIS A 48 -4.86 2.64 3.08
C HIS A 48 -4.91 1.40 3.99
N ASP A 49 -3.83 0.61 4.03
CA ASP A 49 -3.77 -0.68 4.72
C ASP A 49 -2.47 -0.91 5.52
N TYR A 50 -1.84 0.18 5.94
CA TYR A 50 -0.60 0.13 6.72
C TYR A 50 -0.77 -0.59 8.08
N TRP A 51 -1.97 -0.63 8.62
CA TRP A 51 -2.26 -1.09 9.98
C TRP A 51 -2.68 -2.55 10.08
N ILE A 52 -2.15 -3.39 9.19
CA ILE A 52 -2.33 -4.85 9.28
C ILE A 52 -1.58 -5.42 10.47
N GLN A 53 -2.07 -6.54 11.01
CA GLN A 53 -1.46 -7.30 12.09
C GLN A 53 -1.37 -8.78 11.74
N ASP A 54 -1.64 -9.66 12.72
CA ASP A 54 -1.42 -11.08 12.64
C ASP A 54 -2.42 -11.82 11.74
N PHE A 55 -3.62 -11.32 11.54
CA PHE A 55 -4.57 -11.97 10.65
C PHE A 55 -4.09 -11.91 9.18
N ILE A 56 -3.80 -10.73 8.67
CA ILE A 56 -3.32 -10.57 7.30
C ILE A 56 -1.93 -11.22 7.13
N SER A 57 -0.99 -10.91 8.03
CA SER A 57 0.38 -11.40 7.92
C SER A 57 0.53 -12.89 8.25
N GLY A 58 -0.28 -13.43 9.14
CA GLY A 58 -0.17 -14.83 9.56
C GLY A 58 -1.03 -15.79 8.75
N GLN A 59 -2.23 -15.39 8.37
CA GLN A 59 -3.19 -16.29 7.73
C GLN A 59 -3.19 -16.17 6.20
N LEU A 60 -3.01 -14.97 5.65
CA LEU A 60 -3.22 -14.75 4.23
C LEU A 60 -1.92 -14.60 3.44
N PHE A 61 -0.98 -13.79 3.91
CA PHE A 61 0.28 -13.56 3.18
C PHE A 61 1.45 -14.31 3.83
N ASP A 62 2.43 -14.68 3.00
CA ASP A 62 3.66 -15.34 3.45
C ASP A 62 4.73 -14.33 3.85
N THR A 63 4.73 -13.17 3.19
CA THR A 63 5.68 -12.10 3.45
C THR A 63 5.00 -10.74 3.43
N ILE A 64 5.32 -9.90 4.42
CA ILE A 64 4.89 -8.51 4.50
C ILE A 64 6.10 -7.59 4.40
N TYR A 65 6.07 -6.67 3.43
CA TYR A 65 7.09 -5.63 3.27
C TYR A 65 6.58 -4.31 3.82
N LYS A 66 7.26 -3.78 4.82
CA LYS A 66 6.99 -2.45 5.40
C LYS A 66 7.74 -1.33 4.70
N GLU A 67 8.80 -1.71 4.01
CA GLU A 67 9.71 -0.85 3.27
C GLU A 67 9.81 -1.34 1.82
N ASP A 68 10.36 -0.51 0.97
CA ASP A 68 10.65 -0.85 -0.42
C ASP A 68 11.57 -2.07 -0.49
N SER A 69 11.49 -2.85 -1.57
CA SER A 69 12.21 -4.11 -1.68
C SER A 69 12.70 -4.36 -3.09
N ILE A 70 13.90 -4.94 -3.22
CA ILE A 70 14.40 -5.45 -4.49
C ILE A 70 14.21 -6.97 -4.51
N GLN A 71 13.55 -7.44 -5.55
CA GLN A 71 13.27 -8.87 -5.76
C GLN A 71 13.94 -9.36 -7.03
N ASP A 72 14.59 -10.53 -6.97
CA ASP A 72 15.03 -11.24 -8.18
C ASP A 72 13.89 -12.14 -8.66
N ILE A 73 13.37 -11.86 -9.83
CA ILE A 73 12.29 -12.63 -10.45
C ILE A 73 12.77 -13.08 -11.82
N HIS A 74 13.02 -14.38 -11.95
CA HIS A 74 13.54 -14.97 -13.19
C HIS A 74 14.85 -14.33 -13.71
N GLY A 75 15.76 -13.97 -12.79
CA GLY A 75 17.06 -13.38 -13.12
C GLY A 75 16.99 -11.90 -13.50
N LYS A 76 15.86 -11.25 -13.21
CA LYS A 76 15.65 -9.81 -13.37
C LYS A 76 15.40 -9.16 -12.02
N LYS A 77 16.01 -8.01 -11.79
CA LYS A 77 15.87 -7.24 -10.55
C LYS A 77 14.71 -6.26 -10.63
N PHE A 78 13.73 -6.47 -9.77
CA PHE A 78 12.54 -5.62 -9.63
C PHE A 78 12.67 -4.80 -8.34
N TYR A 79 12.68 -3.48 -8.47
CA TYR A 79 12.46 -2.60 -7.33
C TYR A 79 10.96 -2.42 -7.14
N LEU A 80 10.44 -2.90 -6.01
CA LEU A 80 9.02 -2.87 -5.68
C LEU A 80 8.80 -1.84 -4.58
N THR A 81 7.89 -0.91 -4.80
CA THR A 81 7.47 0.10 -3.83
C THR A 81 5.98 0.37 -3.93
N HIS A 82 5.34 0.68 -2.80
CA HIS A 82 3.99 1.21 -2.88
C HIS A 82 3.97 2.59 -3.55
N GLY A 83 5.02 3.38 -3.34
CA GLY A 83 5.20 4.66 -4.03
C GLY A 83 4.64 5.87 -3.28
N ASP A 84 3.91 5.69 -2.18
CA ASP A 84 3.36 6.78 -1.40
C ASP A 84 4.45 7.68 -0.81
N GLY A 85 4.45 8.96 -1.19
CA GLY A 85 5.43 9.94 -0.75
C GLY A 85 6.66 10.11 -1.65
N ILE A 86 6.66 9.52 -2.86
CA ILE A 86 7.65 9.82 -3.90
C ILE A 86 7.57 11.29 -4.31
N ILE A 87 6.35 11.82 -4.40
CA ILE A 87 6.11 13.19 -4.84
C ILE A 87 6.62 14.18 -3.79
N SER A 88 7.70 14.90 -4.14
CA SER A 88 8.46 15.75 -3.21
C SER A 88 7.67 16.98 -2.74
N TRP A 89 6.82 17.54 -3.60
CA TRP A 89 6.05 18.76 -3.36
C TRP A 89 4.74 18.55 -2.58
N ASP A 90 4.29 17.29 -2.39
CA ASP A 90 3.09 17.01 -1.58
C ASP A 90 3.44 16.93 -0.09
N VAL A 91 3.74 18.08 0.48
CA VAL A 91 4.08 18.21 1.91
C VAL A 91 2.91 17.82 2.80
N GLY A 92 1.68 18.15 2.39
CA GLY A 92 0.47 17.80 3.14
C GLY A 92 0.30 16.30 3.32
N TYR A 93 0.47 15.56 2.23
CA TYR A 93 0.42 14.10 2.27
C TYR A 93 1.56 13.51 3.12
N ARG A 94 2.76 14.04 3.03
CA ARG A 94 3.92 13.57 3.83
C ARG A 94 3.71 13.74 5.33
N ILE A 95 3.10 14.85 5.75
CA ILE A 95 2.73 15.06 7.16
C ILE A 95 1.64 14.08 7.59
N LEU A 96 0.61 13.89 6.76
CA LEU A 96 -0.44 12.91 7.01
C LEU A 96 0.16 11.51 7.17
N LYS A 97 1.01 11.08 6.23
CA LYS A 97 1.70 9.79 6.26
C LYS A 97 2.49 9.60 7.56
N ALA A 98 3.29 10.59 7.96
CA ALA A 98 4.05 10.53 9.21
C ALA A 98 3.14 10.41 10.44
N THR A 99 2.00 11.08 10.44
CA THR A 99 1.01 11.05 11.53
C THR A 99 0.35 9.67 11.63
N ILE A 100 -0.19 9.15 10.54
CA ILE A 100 -0.94 7.89 10.55
C ILE A 100 -0.04 6.66 10.75
N ARG A 101 1.26 6.76 10.46
CA ARG A 101 2.26 5.72 10.72
C ARG A 101 2.91 5.84 12.11
N ASN A 102 2.61 6.88 12.86
CA ASN A 102 3.14 7.07 14.20
C ASN A 102 2.57 6.01 15.16
N PRO A 103 3.42 5.26 15.92
CA PRO A 103 2.96 4.21 16.84
C PRO A 103 1.99 4.71 17.92
N VAL A 104 2.18 5.94 18.40
CA VAL A 104 1.30 6.55 19.42
C VAL A 104 -0.08 6.79 18.81
N PHE A 105 -0.14 7.37 17.60
CA PHE A 105 -1.39 7.58 16.87
C PHE A 105 -2.12 6.25 16.63
N ILE A 106 -1.40 5.23 16.16
CA ILE A 106 -1.95 3.88 15.92
C ILE A 106 -2.51 3.29 17.22
N SER A 107 -1.79 3.44 18.33
CA SER A 107 -2.23 2.95 19.64
C SER A 107 -3.50 3.65 20.10
N LEU A 108 -3.58 4.98 19.96
CA LEU A 108 -4.78 5.76 20.31
C LEU A 108 -5.97 5.40 19.41
N TYR A 109 -5.73 5.22 18.10
CA TYR A 109 -6.78 4.83 17.16
C TYR A 109 -7.41 3.47 17.50
N ARG A 110 -6.65 2.52 18.05
CA ARG A 110 -7.16 1.21 18.52
C ARG A 110 -8.20 1.29 19.63
N TRP A 111 -8.24 2.38 20.39
CA TRP A 111 -9.25 2.60 21.43
C TRP A 111 -10.57 3.13 20.85
N ILE A 112 -10.57 3.61 19.62
CA ILE A 112 -11.79 4.06 18.94
C ILE A 112 -12.61 2.83 18.55
N HIS A 113 -13.91 2.85 18.85
CA HIS A 113 -14.80 1.76 18.45
C HIS A 113 -14.72 1.55 16.92
N PRO A 114 -14.58 0.31 16.42
CA PRO A 114 -14.38 0.03 15.00
C PRO A 114 -15.38 0.73 14.07
N THR A 115 -16.67 0.74 14.43
CA THR A 115 -17.70 1.41 13.64
C THR A 115 -17.43 2.91 13.42
N ILE A 116 -16.93 3.59 14.47
CA ILE A 116 -16.59 5.02 14.40
C ILE A 116 -15.33 5.20 13.59
N GLY A 117 -14.30 4.37 13.85
CA GLY A 117 -13.03 4.41 13.12
C GLY A 117 -13.22 4.22 11.61
N PHE A 118 -13.93 3.17 11.20
CA PHE A 118 -14.24 2.94 9.78
C PHE A 118 -15.10 4.05 9.16
N GLY A 119 -16.09 4.58 9.90
CA GLY A 119 -16.91 5.70 9.43
C GLY A 119 -16.08 6.95 9.16
N PHE A 120 -15.17 7.29 10.06
CA PHE A 120 -14.26 8.43 9.94
C PHE A 120 -13.28 8.26 8.77
N ALA A 121 -12.66 7.09 8.65
CA ALA A 121 -11.73 6.78 7.58
C ALA A 121 -12.39 6.84 6.20
N ASN A 122 -13.59 6.25 6.04
CA ASN A 122 -14.35 6.32 4.80
C ASN A 122 -14.75 7.77 4.44
N TRP A 123 -15.03 8.61 5.44
CA TRP A 123 -15.32 10.03 5.18
C TRP A 123 -14.08 10.78 4.66
N ILE A 124 -12.88 10.51 5.20
CA ILE A 124 -11.62 11.08 4.71
C ILE A 124 -11.32 10.59 3.30
N SER A 125 -11.40 9.28 3.05
CA SER A 125 -11.12 8.66 1.77
C SER A 125 -11.99 9.25 0.64
N LYS A 126 -13.29 9.39 0.88
CA LYS A 126 -14.21 9.99 -0.10
C LYS A 126 -13.86 11.44 -0.45
N LYS A 127 -13.32 12.22 0.49
CA LYS A 127 -12.87 13.59 0.20
C LYS A 127 -11.65 13.63 -0.71
N GLY A 128 -10.74 12.65 -0.61
CA GLY A 128 -9.55 12.55 -1.45
C GLY A 128 -9.83 12.17 -2.90
N GLN A 129 -10.91 11.42 -3.14
CA GLN A 129 -11.25 10.91 -4.48
C GLN A 129 -11.79 11.97 -5.47
N HIS A 130 -12.14 13.17 -5.01
CA HIS A 130 -12.73 14.23 -5.85
C HIS A 130 -11.72 15.17 -6.50
N TYR A 131 -10.43 14.88 -6.43
CA TYR A 131 -9.42 15.66 -7.17
C TYR A 131 -9.29 15.12 -8.59
N GLU A 132 -10.00 15.75 -9.55
CA GLU A 132 -9.68 15.61 -10.97
C GLU A 132 -8.31 16.24 -11.21
N HIS A 133 -7.33 15.39 -11.51
CA HIS A 133 -5.99 15.86 -11.87
C HIS A 133 -6.01 16.39 -13.30
N SER A 134 -5.58 17.64 -13.49
CA SER A 134 -5.36 18.19 -14.83
C SER A 134 -4.19 17.48 -15.53
N ASP A 135 -4.17 17.49 -16.86
CA ASP A 135 -3.07 16.87 -17.64
C ASP A 135 -1.69 17.35 -17.20
N LYS A 136 -1.54 18.65 -16.90
CA LYS A 136 -0.28 19.22 -16.35
C LYS A 136 0.10 18.64 -14.99
N HIS A 137 -0.86 18.27 -14.16
CA HIS A 137 -0.60 17.65 -12.88
C HIS A 137 -0.11 16.21 -13.06
N ASN A 138 -0.72 15.46 -13.98
CA ASN A 138 -0.30 14.11 -14.32
C ASN A 138 1.12 14.09 -14.90
N GLU A 139 1.44 15.01 -15.83
CA GLU A 139 2.79 15.15 -16.39
C GLU A 139 3.84 15.43 -15.30
N LYS A 140 3.51 16.28 -14.34
CA LYS A 140 4.40 16.55 -13.21
C LYS A 140 4.62 15.32 -12.32
N ILE A 141 3.57 14.51 -12.08
CA ILE A 141 3.69 13.24 -11.37
C ILE A 141 4.62 12.29 -12.13
N LEU A 142 4.41 12.11 -13.44
CA LEU A 142 5.24 11.24 -14.28
C LEU A 142 6.71 11.62 -14.21
N ASN A 143 7.03 12.90 -14.33
CA ASN A 143 8.41 13.41 -14.22
C ASN A 143 9.07 13.09 -12.87
N GLU A 144 8.33 13.16 -11.76
CA GLU A 144 8.83 12.79 -10.43
C GLU A 144 9.05 11.27 -10.34
N LEU A 145 8.12 10.46 -10.87
CA LEU A 145 8.25 8.99 -10.89
C LEU A 145 9.46 8.54 -11.72
N GLU A 146 9.66 9.14 -12.90
CA GLU A 146 10.84 8.90 -13.73
C GLU A 146 12.14 9.30 -13.01
N SER A 147 12.15 10.48 -12.39
CA SER A 147 13.30 10.96 -11.61
C SER A 147 13.62 10.04 -10.44
N PHE A 148 12.60 9.46 -9.82
CA PHE A 148 12.75 8.46 -8.76
C PHE A 148 13.31 7.14 -9.31
N ALA A 149 12.85 6.69 -10.47
CA ALA A 149 13.24 5.40 -11.04
C ALA A 149 14.69 5.40 -11.58
N GLN A 150 15.14 6.50 -12.20
CA GLN A 150 16.44 6.60 -12.87
C GLN A 150 17.64 6.14 -12.02
N PRO A 151 17.81 6.56 -10.75
CA PRO A 151 18.92 6.08 -9.91
C PRO A 151 18.91 4.58 -9.68
N HIS A 152 17.72 3.97 -9.52
CA HIS A 152 17.59 2.53 -9.32
C HIS A 152 18.00 1.76 -10.57
N ILE A 153 17.54 2.18 -11.74
CA ILE A 153 17.91 1.60 -13.03
C ILE A 153 19.43 1.74 -13.25
N ALA A 154 20.01 2.92 -13.00
CA ALA A 154 21.43 3.15 -13.11
C ALA A 154 22.27 2.25 -12.19
N ASN A 155 21.72 1.83 -11.05
CA ASN A 155 22.33 0.90 -10.10
C ASN A 155 22.03 -0.58 -10.40
N GLY A 156 21.54 -0.91 -11.59
CA GLY A 156 21.40 -2.28 -12.06
C GLY A 156 20.08 -2.96 -11.67
N VAL A 157 19.04 -2.18 -11.38
CA VAL A 157 17.65 -2.65 -11.32
C VAL A 157 17.11 -2.70 -12.75
N ASP A 158 16.44 -3.80 -13.13
CA ASP A 158 15.85 -3.92 -14.48
C ASP A 158 14.49 -3.22 -14.58
N TYR A 159 13.70 -3.25 -13.50
CA TYR A 159 12.35 -2.69 -13.47
C TYR A 159 12.06 -2.01 -12.12
N VAL A 160 11.41 -0.84 -12.18
CA VAL A 160 10.86 -0.15 -11.01
C VAL A 160 9.34 -0.20 -11.12
N ILE A 161 8.66 -0.82 -10.15
CA ILE A 161 7.20 -0.93 -10.13
C ILE A 161 6.68 -0.19 -8.90
N THR A 162 5.80 0.77 -9.16
CA THR A 162 5.14 1.57 -8.12
C THR A 162 3.62 1.36 -8.15
N GLY A 163 3.00 1.37 -6.99
CA GLY A 163 1.55 1.51 -6.84
C GLY A 163 1.12 2.98 -6.72
N HIS A 164 0.07 3.26 -5.97
CA HIS A 164 -0.42 4.55 -5.48
C HIS A 164 -0.86 5.56 -6.54
N TYR A 165 -0.02 5.90 -7.51
CA TYR A 165 -0.32 6.96 -8.50
C TYR A 165 -1.08 6.46 -9.72
N HIS A 166 -1.16 5.13 -9.96
CA HIS A 166 -1.86 4.49 -11.07
C HIS A 166 -1.45 5.05 -12.45
N GLN A 167 -0.18 5.41 -12.60
CA GLN A 167 0.39 5.89 -13.86
C GLN A 167 1.32 4.83 -14.44
N ALA A 168 1.21 4.57 -15.76
CA ALA A 168 2.12 3.71 -16.50
C ALA A 168 3.08 4.58 -17.34
N THR A 169 4.38 4.29 -17.26
CA THR A 169 5.45 4.95 -18.02
C THR A 169 6.28 3.92 -18.77
#